data_18d9ca4de874f97b0968aea245e75ca9
#
_entry.id   18d9ca4de874f97b0968aea245e75ca9
#
_cell.length_a   1.000
_cell.length_b   1.000
_cell.length_c   1.000
_cell.angle_alpha   90.00
_cell.angle_beta   90.00
_cell.angle_gamma   90.00
#
_symmetry.space_group_name_H-M   'P 1'
#
loop_
_entity.id
_entity.type
_entity.pdbx_description
1 polymer ?
#
loop_
_entity_poly.entity_id
_entity_poly.type
_entity_poly.pdbx_seq_one_letter_code
_entity_poly.pdbx_strand_id
1 'polypeptide(L)'
;MTFSVTILGSNSAIPTLHRNPSAHLVNLNERLFLIDCAEGTQLQLRKYKIHFQRIRHIMISHLHGDHYFGLIGFLTTMHLLGRKDELHIYAPARLEEIIQIQLDVSFTVLNYPLIFHPLVSGGLELLFEDERVTVHSFPLLHSIPTFGFIFREKIKVRKIPAKRSYAYCSDTAYDERIIPFVSGVDLLYHETTFMKDKAAAAADKMHSTTIEAATIAKKSKVKKLLIGHFSARYDDLFPLLEEAKTLFPETFLAEDGITIQV
;
A
#
# COMPACT_ATOMS: atom_id res chain seq x y z
N MET A 1 7.72 -1.22 21.04
CA MET A 1 7.03 -1.96 19.95
C MET A 1 6.87 -1.01 18.78
N THR A 2 7.44 -1.36 17.63
CA THR A 2 7.46 -0.51 16.43
C THR A 2 6.19 -0.77 15.61
N PHE A 3 5.44 0.27 15.28
CA PHE A 3 4.45 0.20 14.21
C PHE A 3 4.59 1.47 13.38
N SER A 4 5.19 1.32 12.21
CA SER A 4 5.48 2.44 11.31
C SER A 4 5.23 2.09 9.87
N VAL A 5 4.95 3.11 9.06
CA VAL A 5 4.79 3.03 7.62
C VAL A 5 5.82 3.95 6.98
N THR A 6 6.68 3.41 6.14
CA THR A 6 7.63 4.18 5.32
C THR A 6 7.10 4.25 3.89
N ILE A 7 6.95 5.45 3.36
CA ILE A 7 6.52 5.69 1.99
C ILE A 7 7.74 5.56 1.07
N LEU A 8 7.70 4.62 0.13
CA LEU A 8 8.75 4.41 -0.87
C LEU A 8 8.38 5.03 -2.21
N GLY A 9 7.08 5.22 -2.45
CA GLY A 9 6.54 5.87 -3.62
C GLY A 9 5.13 6.38 -3.38
N SER A 10 4.87 7.62 -3.75
CA SER A 10 3.64 8.37 -3.47
C SER A 10 2.93 8.89 -4.71
N ASN A 11 3.48 8.61 -5.92
CA ASN A 11 2.94 9.11 -7.18
C ASN A 11 2.00 8.11 -7.86
N SER A 12 1.06 8.64 -8.62
CA SER A 12 0.13 7.89 -9.48
C SER A 12 0.74 7.68 -10.87
N ALA A 13 0.58 6.48 -11.41
CA ALA A 13 0.88 6.02 -12.76
C ALA A 13 2.30 6.37 -13.29
N ILE A 14 2.65 7.62 -13.38
CA ILE A 14 3.88 8.10 -14.04
C ILE A 14 4.92 8.48 -13.00
N PRO A 15 6.12 7.85 -12.98
CA PRO A 15 7.19 8.29 -12.09
C PRO A 15 7.64 9.70 -12.44
N THR A 16 7.99 10.49 -11.42
CA THR A 16 8.60 11.80 -11.60
C THR A 16 10.04 11.79 -11.11
N LEU A 17 10.78 12.89 -11.29
CA LEU A 17 12.15 12.98 -10.77
C LEU A 17 12.21 12.92 -9.23
N HIS A 18 11.13 13.25 -8.55
CA HIS A 18 11.09 13.40 -7.09
C HIS A 18 10.14 12.43 -6.39
N ARG A 19 9.21 11.81 -7.12
CA ARG A 19 8.23 10.87 -6.58
C ARG A 19 8.19 9.60 -7.41
N ASN A 20 8.27 8.47 -6.74
CA ASN A 20 8.17 7.13 -7.33
C ASN A 20 6.71 6.64 -7.31
N PRO A 21 6.34 5.71 -8.21
CA PRO A 21 5.04 5.05 -8.16
C PRO A 21 4.86 4.22 -6.88
N SER A 22 3.66 3.72 -6.66
CA SER A 22 3.17 3.15 -5.40
C SER A 22 4.07 2.07 -4.80
N ALA A 23 4.58 2.33 -3.60
CA ALA A 23 5.19 1.34 -2.73
C ALA A 23 5.24 1.82 -1.28
N HIS A 24 4.77 1.01 -0.33
CA HIS A 24 4.82 1.30 1.11
C HIS A 24 5.47 0.14 1.87
N LEU A 25 6.32 0.46 2.85
CA LEU A 25 6.84 -0.54 3.76
C LEU A 25 6.21 -0.39 5.14
N VAL A 26 5.50 -1.41 5.58
CA VAL A 26 4.95 -1.50 6.94
C VAL A 26 5.92 -2.29 7.82
N ASN A 27 6.38 -1.69 8.91
CA ASN A 27 7.08 -2.39 9.98
C ASN A 27 6.13 -2.51 11.18
N LEU A 28 5.64 -3.71 11.45
CA LEU A 28 4.80 -3.98 12.60
C LEU A 28 5.49 -5.00 13.51
N ASN A 29 6.05 -4.51 14.62
CA ASN A 29 6.80 -5.33 15.58
C ASN A 29 7.90 -6.19 14.92
N GLU A 30 8.73 -5.54 14.08
CA GLU A 30 9.84 -6.14 13.32
C GLU A 30 9.42 -7.12 12.20
N ARG A 31 8.14 -7.20 11.88
CA ARG A 31 7.63 -7.86 10.68
C ARG A 31 7.51 -6.84 9.57
N LEU A 32 8.22 -7.07 8.48
CA LEU A 32 8.21 -6.17 7.33
C LEU A 32 7.27 -6.69 6.25
N PHE A 33 6.30 -5.86 5.91
CA PHE A 33 5.36 -6.07 4.81
C PHE A 33 5.57 -5.00 3.76
N LEU A 34 5.75 -5.39 2.51
CA LEU A 34 5.79 -4.46 1.38
C LEU A 34 4.41 -4.43 0.74
N ILE A 35 3.80 -3.25 0.66
CA ILE A 35 2.55 -3.03 -0.07
C ILE A 35 2.90 -2.36 -1.38
N ASP A 36 2.52 -2.99 -2.47
CA ASP A 36 2.89 -2.66 -3.83
C ASP A 36 4.41 -2.64 -4.06
N CYS A 37 4.81 -2.88 -5.28
CA CYS A 37 6.21 -2.96 -5.68
C CYS A 37 6.35 -2.42 -7.11
N ALA A 38 6.09 -1.13 -7.25
CA ALA A 38 6.22 -0.42 -8.52
C ALA A 38 7.68 -0.32 -8.99
N GLU A 39 7.89 0.18 -10.19
CA GLU A 39 9.24 0.43 -10.68
C GLU A 39 10.00 1.38 -9.73
N GLY A 40 11.30 1.16 -9.56
CA GLY A 40 12.12 1.94 -8.63
C GLY A 40 12.05 1.52 -7.16
N THR A 41 11.09 0.69 -6.73
CA THR A 41 10.92 0.28 -5.32
C THR A 41 12.21 -0.26 -4.71
N GLN A 42 12.95 -1.11 -5.41
CA GLN A 42 14.22 -1.65 -4.87
C GLN A 42 15.30 -0.57 -4.71
N LEU A 43 15.32 0.47 -5.55
CA LEU A 43 16.23 1.61 -5.40
C LEU A 43 15.86 2.44 -4.16
N GLN A 44 14.58 2.65 -3.92
CA GLN A 44 14.07 3.33 -2.73
C GLN A 44 14.40 2.55 -1.46
N LEU A 45 14.21 1.22 -1.44
CA LEU A 45 14.61 0.37 -0.32
C LEU A 45 16.11 0.51 -0.01
N ARG A 46 16.97 0.58 -1.05
CA ARG A 46 18.42 0.82 -0.88
C ARG A 46 18.72 2.22 -0.36
N LYS A 47 18.08 3.25 -0.95
CA LYS A 47 18.24 4.65 -0.57
C LYS A 47 17.94 4.86 0.92
N TYR A 48 16.88 4.22 1.42
CA TYR A 48 16.48 4.31 2.83
C TYR A 48 17.08 3.21 3.72
N LYS A 49 18.09 2.47 3.23
CA LYS A 49 18.86 1.46 3.96
C LYS A 49 17.98 0.34 4.57
N ILE A 50 16.93 -0.04 3.87
CA ILE A 50 16.05 -1.14 4.27
C ILE A 50 16.64 -2.46 3.81
N HIS A 51 16.75 -3.43 4.72
CA HIS A 51 17.29 -4.76 4.42
C HIS A 51 16.25 -5.62 3.71
N PHE A 52 16.39 -5.85 2.41
CA PHE A 52 15.49 -6.62 1.55
C PHE A 52 15.17 -8.01 2.10
N GLN A 53 16.19 -8.70 2.60
CA GLN A 53 16.06 -10.08 3.08
C GLN A 53 15.12 -10.23 4.28
N ARG A 54 14.80 -9.12 4.97
CA ARG A 54 13.85 -9.11 6.08
C ARG A 54 12.39 -9.01 5.62
N ILE A 55 12.14 -8.64 4.36
CA ILE A 55 10.78 -8.60 3.80
C ILE A 55 10.37 -10.04 3.49
N ARG A 56 9.31 -10.51 4.15
CA ARG A 56 8.78 -11.87 3.98
C ARG A 56 7.40 -11.89 3.34
N HIS A 57 6.72 -10.75 3.28
CA HIS A 57 5.37 -10.61 2.78
C HIS A 57 5.29 -9.42 1.83
N ILE A 58 4.78 -9.65 0.62
CA ILE A 58 4.49 -8.62 -0.37
C ILE A 58 3.01 -8.69 -0.69
N MET A 59 2.34 -7.54 -0.69
CA MET A 59 0.93 -7.40 -0.97
C MET A 59 0.76 -6.51 -2.17
N ILE A 60 0.20 -7.01 -3.26
CA ILE A 60 -0.06 -6.26 -4.48
C ILE A 60 -1.55 -5.95 -4.55
N SER A 61 -1.88 -4.68 -4.51
CA SER A 61 -3.25 -4.19 -4.48
C SER A 61 -4.02 -4.54 -5.75
N HIS A 62 -3.39 -4.35 -6.91
CA HIS A 62 -3.97 -4.67 -8.22
C HIS A 62 -2.88 -4.74 -9.32
N LEU A 63 -3.27 -5.04 -10.56
CA LEU A 63 -2.33 -5.33 -11.63
C LEU A 63 -2.16 -4.19 -12.65
N HIS A 64 -2.31 -2.92 -12.25
CA HIS A 64 -1.77 -1.81 -13.00
C HIS A 64 -0.26 -1.72 -12.78
N GLY A 65 0.50 -1.34 -13.81
CA GLY A 65 1.95 -1.42 -13.82
C GLY A 65 2.65 -0.64 -12.72
N ASP A 66 2.11 0.51 -12.37
CA ASP A 66 2.60 1.39 -11.31
C ASP A 66 2.40 0.84 -9.88
N HIS A 67 1.93 -0.41 -9.75
CA HIS A 67 1.81 -1.14 -8.49
C HIS A 67 2.68 -2.40 -8.43
N TYR A 68 3.16 -2.96 -9.56
CA TYR A 68 3.93 -4.21 -9.50
C TYR A 68 5.09 -4.35 -10.48
N PHE A 69 5.33 -3.41 -11.42
CA PHE A 69 6.39 -3.57 -12.44
C PHE A 69 7.80 -3.68 -11.87
N GLY A 70 8.04 -3.23 -10.63
CA GLY A 70 9.32 -3.44 -9.95
C GLY A 70 9.50 -4.83 -9.34
N LEU A 71 8.42 -5.63 -9.25
CA LEU A 71 8.41 -6.88 -8.49
C LEU A 71 9.39 -7.89 -9.06
N ILE A 72 9.40 -8.16 -10.37
CA ILE A 72 10.31 -9.15 -10.96
C ILE A 72 11.78 -8.80 -10.73
N GLY A 73 12.14 -7.51 -10.88
CA GLY A 73 13.50 -7.05 -10.59
C GLY A 73 13.86 -7.21 -9.11
N PHE A 74 12.90 -7.00 -8.21
CA PHE A 74 13.08 -7.21 -6.78
C PHE A 74 13.27 -8.69 -6.42
N LEU A 75 12.46 -9.60 -7.00
CA LEU A 75 12.57 -11.05 -6.79
C LEU A 75 13.92 -11.59 -7.26
N THR A 76 14.36 -11.18 -8.46
CA THR A 76 15.66 -11.59 -9.00
C THR A 76 16.83 -11.01 -8.21
N THR A 77 16.71 -9.79 -7.71
CA THR A 77 17.71 -9.20 -6.80
C THR A 77 17.83 -9.99 -5.50
N MET A 78 16.74 -10.40 -4.88
CA MET A 78 16.77 -11.26 -3.69
C MET A 78 17.42 -12.62 -3.96
N HIS A 79 17.16 -13.22 -5.13
CA HIS A 79 17.82 -14.44 -5.58
C HIS A 79 19.34 -14.24 -5.69
N LEU A 80 19.81 -13.19 -6.37
CA LEU A 80 21.23 -12.87 -6.53
C LEU A 80 21.93 -12.58 -5.20
N LEU A 81 21.22 -12.02 -4.24
CA LEU A 81 21.71 -11.78 -2.88
C LEU A 81 21.64 -13.03 -1.97
N GLY A 82 21.32 -14.19 -2.55
CA GLY A 82 21.39 -15.48 -1.88
C GLY A 82 20.27 -15.77 -0.89
N ARG A 83 19.07 -15.18 -1.08
CA ARG A 83 17.89 -15.50 -0.27
C ARG A 83 17.64 -17.01 -0.25
N LYS A 84 17.28 -17.56 0.93
CA LYS A 84 16.86 -18.95 1.11
C LYS A 84 15.47 -19.06 1.77
N ASP A 85 15.10 -18.04 2.55
CA ASP A 85 13.82 -17.98 3.23
C ASP A 85 12.68 -17.80 2.21
N GLU A 86 11.55 -18.42 2.48
CA GLU A 86 10.32 -18.26 1.70
C GLU A 86 9.87 -16.80 1.62
N LEU A 87 9.21 -16.45 0.52
CA LEU A 87 8.60 -15.15 0.29
C LEU A 87 7.14 -15.36 -0.09
N HIS A 88 6.23 -14.74 0.65
CA HIS A 88 4.80 -14.79 0.42
C HIS A 88 4.33 -13.58 -0.39
N ILE A 89 3.58 -13.82 -1.47
CA ILE A 89 2.97 -12.77 -2.30
C ILE A 89 1.46 -12.93 -2.24
N TYR A 90 0.77 -11.91 -1.75
CA TYR A 90 -0.68 -11.77 -1.73
C TYR A 90 -1.09 -10.84 -2.86
N ALA A 91 -1.78 -11.35 -3.88
CA ALA A 91 -2.04 -10.59 -5.10
C ALA A 91 -3.27 -11.14 -5.85
N PRO A 92 -3.83 -10.39 -6.81
CA PRO A 92 -4.76 -10.96 -7.77
C PRO A 92 -4.13 -12.16 -8.49
N ALA A 93 -4.92 -13.24 -8.67
CA ALA A 93 -4.44 -14.58 -9.08
C ALA A 93 -3.53 -14.57 -10.33
N ARG A 94 -3.80 -13.71 -11.30
CA ARG A 94 -3.01 -13.66 -12.55
C ARG A 94 -1.57 -13.16 -12.39
N LEU A 95 -1.20 -12.60 -11.24
CA LEU A 95 0.19 -12.18 -11.01
C LEU A 95 1.16 -13.36 -11.01
N GLU A 96 0.76 -14.50 -10.47
CA GLU A 96 1.58 -15.72 -10.47
C GLU A 96 1.97 -16.14 -11.89
N GLU A 97 1.00 -16.17 -12.81
CA GLU A 97 1.23 -16.51 -14.23
C GLU A 97 2.24 -15.53 -14.88
N ILE A 98 2.07 -14.22 -14.63
CA ILE A 98 2.95 -13.18 -15.17
C ILE A 98 4.39 -13.37 -14.69
N ILE A 99 4.57 -13.57 -13.38
CA ILE A 99 5.91 -13.78 -12.79
C ILE A 99 6.53 -15.06 -13.28
N GLN A 100 5.76 -16.15 -13.39
CA GLN A 100 6.27 -17.43 -13.91
C GLN A 100 6.77 -17.29 -15.35
N ILE A 101 6.01 -16.65 -16.24
CA ILE A 101 6.43 -16.39 -17.62
C ILE A 101 7.75 -15.60 -17.66
N GLN A 102 7.88 -14.56 -16.83
CA GLN A 102 9.10 -13.75 -16.78
C GLN A 102 10.33 -14.53 -16.29
N LEU A 103 10.14 -15.41 -15.31
CA LEU A 103 11.20 -16.30 -14.81
C LEU A 103 11.59 -17.35 -15.87
N ASP A 104 10.61 -17.95 -16.55
CA ASP A 104 10.82 -18.99 -17.55
C ASP A 104 11.59 -18.45 -18.78
N VAL A 105 11.17 -17.30 -19.33
CA VAL A 105 11.85 -16.72 -20.51
C VAL A 105 13.25 -16.19 -20.19
N SER A 106 13.53 -15.88 -18.94
CA SER A 106 14.87 -15.48 -18.46
C SER A 106 15.72 -16.67 -17.96
N PHE A 107 15.19 -17.90 -18.02
CA PHE A 107 15.83 -19.11 -17.48
C PHE A 107 16.26 -18.94 -16.02
N THR A 108 15.49 -18.19 -15.25
CA THR A 108 15.80 -17.89 -13.86
C THR A 108 15.09 -18.89 -12.92
N VAL A 109 15.87 -19.64 -12.15
CA VAL A 109 15.37 -20.50 -11.08
C VAL A 109 15.70 -19.87 -9.75
N LEU A 110 14.69 -19.42 -9.02
CA LEU A 110 14.89 -18.76 -7.72
C LEU A 110 15.45 -19.74 -6.68
N ASN A 111 16.40 -19.28 -5.87
CA ASN A 111 17.04 -20.05 -4.79
C ASN A 111 16.19 -20.18 -3.52
N TYR A 112 14.96 -19.69 -3.54
CA TYR A 112 14.05 -19.65 -2.40
C TYR A 112 12.61 -19.93 -2.84
N PRO A 113 11.77 -20.47 -1.95
CA PRO A 113 10.36 -20.68 -2.24
C PRO A 113 9.61 -19.36 -2.41
N LEU A 114 8.85 -19.24 -3.51
CA LEU A 114 7.92 -18.16 -3.76
C LEU A 114 6.50 -18.73 -3.62
N ILE A 115 5.73 -18.19 -2.67
CA ILE A 115 4.42 -18.70 -2.30
C ILE A 115 3.37 -17.63 -2.62
N PHE A 116 2.50 -17.93 -3.59
CA PHE A 116 1.41 -17.05 -3.97
C PHE A 116 0.13 -17.36 -3.19
N HIS A 117 -0.53 -16.30 -2.76
CA HIS A 117 -1.82 -16.30 -2.08
C HIS A 117 -2.78 -15.43 -2.92
N PRO A 118 -3.68 -16.02 -3.71
CA PRO A 118 -4.61 -15.26 -4.52
C PRO A 118 -5.62 -14.53 -3.65
N LEU A 119 -5.79 -13.22 -3.89
CA LEU A 119 -6.78 -12.38 -3.22
C LEU A 119 -8.18 -12.63 -3.80
N VAL A 120 -9.18 -12.68 -2.92
CA VAL A 120 -10.57 -12.98 -3.26
C VAL A 120 -11.48 -11.78 -3.00
N SER A 121 -12.35 -11.45 -3.96
CA SER A 121 -13.26 -10.28 -3.90
C SER A 121 -14.55 -10.59 -3.14
N GLY A 122 -14.47 -11.10 -1.91
CA GLY A 122 -15.64 -11.53 -1.14
C GLY A 122 -15.96 -10.74 0.14
N GLY A 123 -15.19 -9.69 0.43
CA GLY A 123 -15.32 -8.93 1.69
C GLY A 123 -14.01 -8.87 2.45
N LEU A 124 -14.07 -8.84 3.78
CA LEU A 124 -12.87 -8.84 4.62
C LEU A 124 -12.27 -10.25 4.70
N GLU A 125 -11.06 -10.42 4.18
CA GLU A 125 -10.34 -11.69 4.16
C GLU A 125 -9.09 -11.65 5.04
N LEU A 126 -8.87 -12.66 5.88
CA LEU A 126 -7.64 -12.80 6.67
C LEU A 126 -6.51 -13.34 5.80
N LEU A 127 -5.45 -12.55 5.63
CA LEU A 127 -4.27 -12.91 4.82
C LEU A 127 -3.13 -13.48 5.67
N PHE A 128 -2.88 -12.86 6.82
CA PHE A 128 -1.79 -13.24 7.72
C PHE A 128 -2.19 -13.04 9.17
N GLU A 129 -1.81 -13.98 10.01
CA GLU A 129 -1.98 -13.90 11.45
C GLU A 129 -0.85 -14.58 12.20
N ASP A 130 -0.33 -13.90 13.22
CA ASP A 130 0.54 -14.50 14.22
C ASP A 130 0.13 -14.04 15.64
N GLU A 131 1.00 -14.25 16.62
CA GLU A 131 0.71 -13.85 18.00
C GLU A 131 0.64 -12.32 18.22
N ARG A 132 1.11 -11.49 17.27
CA ARG A 132 1.23 -10.03 17.41
C ARG A 132 0.48 -9.22 16.37
N VAL A 133 0.19 -9.80 15.23
CA VAL A 133 -0.30 -9.10 14.04
C VAL A 133 -1.44 -9.86 13.40
N THR A 134 -2.44 -9.14 12.88
CA THR A 134 -3.36 -9.62 11.85
C THR A 134 -3.29 -8.71 10.64
N VAL A 135 -3.35 -9.28 9.45
CA VAL A 135 -3.46 -8.55 8.19
C VAL A 135 -4.64 -9.09 7.41
N HIS A 136 -5.48 -8.17 6.92
CA HIS A 136 -6.64 -8.51 6.10
C HIS A 136 -6.61 -7.74 4.79
N SER A 137 -7.26 -8.27 3.76
CA SER A 137 -7.65 -7.53 2.56
C SER A 137 -9.15 -7.25 2.56
N PHE A 138 -9.54 -6.27 1.76
CA PHE A 138 -10.93 -5.93 1.46
C PHE A 138 -11.02 -5.31 0.06
N PRO A 139 -12.18 -5.44 -0.65
CA PRO A 139 -12.31 -4.92 -2.00
C PRO A 139 -12.36 -3.40 -2.03
N LEU A 140 -11.77 -2.83 -3.09
CA LEU A 140 -11.86 -1.42 -3.48
C LEU A 140 -12.59 -1.30 -4.83
N LEU A 141 -13.08 -0.11 -5.16
CA LEU A 141 -13.82 0.16 -6.38
C LEU A 141 -12.91 0.78 -7.44
N HIS A 142 -12.40 -0.04 -8.34
CA HIS A 142 -11.54 0.41 -9.44
C HIS A 142 -11.88 -0.32 -10.75
N SER A 143 -11.20 0.04 -11.84
CA SER A 143 -11.42 -0.51 -13.20
C SER A 143 -11.08 -1.99 -13.33
N ILE A 144 -10.22 -2.52 -12.46
CA ILE A 144 -9.85 -3.93 -12.35
C ILE A 144 -9.98 -4.38 -10.89
N PRO A 145 -9.99 -5.69 -10.60
CA PRO A 145 -10.02 -6.19 -9.22
C PRO A 145 -8.91 -5.56 -8.38
N THR A 146 -9.29 -4.78 -7.37
CA THR A 146 -8.39 -3.98 -6.52
C THR A 146 -8.72 -4.20 -5.06
N PHE A 147 -7.68 -4.25 -4.22
CA PHE A 147 -7.76 -4.59 -2.80
C PHE A 147 -7.07 -3.56 -1.93
N GLY A 148 -7.74 -3.17 -0.85
CA GLY A 148 -7.14 -2.49 0.29
C GLY A 148 -6.62 -3.48 1.32
N PHE A 149 -5.75 -3.01 2.23
CA PHE A 149 -5.15 -3.84 3.27
C PHE A 149 -5.29 -3.19 4.64
N ILE A 150 -5.52 -4.00 5.67
CA ILE A 150 -5.60 -3.55 7.06
C ILE A 150 -4.64 -4.33 7.92
N PHE A 151 -3.77 -3.61 8.62
CA PHE A 151 -2.81 -4.13 9.58
C PHE A 151 -3.29 -3.79 10.98
N ARG A 152 -3.41 -4.78 11.84
CA ARG A 152 -3.81 -4.58 13.24
C ARG A 152 -2.82 -5.23 14.18
N GLU A 153 -2.40 -4.48 15.20
CA GLU A 153 -1.60 -5.01 16.29
C GLU A 153 -2.47 -5.84 17.23
N LYS A 154 -2.01 -7.04 17.59
CA LYS A 154 -2.60 -7.87 18.65
C LYS A 154 -1.93 -7.54 19.98
N ILE A 155 -2.69 -7.20 20.99
CA ILE A 155 -2.15 -6.99 22.34
C ILE A 155 -2.00 -8.35 23.03
N LYS A 156 -0.76 -8.75 23.34
CA LYS A 156 -0.52 -9.74 24.41
C LYS A 156 -0.19 -8.99 25.70
N VAL A 157 -1.21 -8.95 26.59
CA VAL A 157 -1.16 -8.83 28.07
C VAL A 157 -0.32 -7.71 28.72
N ARG A 158 -1.03 -6.93 29.53
CA ARG A 158 -0.62 -6.03 30.63
C ARG A 158 -0.10 -4.65 30.23
N LYS A 159 -0.97 -3.66 30.42
CA LYS A 159 -0.72 -2.23 30.67
C LYS A 159 -0.60 -1.25 29.49
N ILE A 160 -0.86 -1.58 28.23
CA ILE A 160 -0.94 -0.56 27.18
C ILE A 160 -2.27 -0.68 26.44
N PRO A 161 -3.10 0.38 26.40
CA PRO A 161 -4.50 0.27 25.96
C PRO A 161 -4.75 0.59 24.50
N ALA A 162 -3.85 0.40 23.56
CA ALA A 162 -4.18 0.71 22.17
C ALA A 162 -3.69 -0.36 21.20
N LYS A 163 -4.66 -1.07 20.61
CA LYS A 163 -4.47 -1.83 19.37
C LYS A 163 -4.26 -0.82 18.25
N ARG A 164 -3.02 -0.58 17.84
CA ARG A 164 -2.73 0.30 16.71
C ARG A 164 -3.12 -0.38 15.41
N SER A 165 -3.56 0.42 14.44
CA SER A 165 -4.05 -0.07 13.16
C SER A 165 -3.73 0.89 12.02
N TYR A 166 -3.40 0.31 10.87
CA TYR A 166 -3.13 1.02 9.62
C TYR A 166 -4.00 0.41 8.51
N ALA A 167 -4.67 1.25 7.73
CA ALA A 167 -5.38 0.83 6.53
C ALA A 167 -4.80 1.51 5.29
N TYR A 168 -4.67 0.74 4.21
CA TYR A 168 -4.19 1.17 2.91
C TYR A 168 -5.31 1.06 1.88
N CYS A 169 -5.71 2.19 1.29
CA CYS A 169 -6.70 2.29 0.22
C CYS A 169 -6.05 3.05 -0.95
N SER A 170 -5.54 2.33 -1.95
CA SER A 170 -5.00 2.91 -3.17
C SER A 170 -5.81 2.46 -4.37
N ASP A 171 -5.99 3.36 -5.32
CA ASP A 171 -6.76 3.21 -6.55
C ASP A 171 -8.21 2.77 -6.27
N THR A 172 -8.99 3.75 -5.89
CA THR A 172 -10.42 3.56 -5.67
C THR A 172 -11.21 4.82 -6.00
N ALA A 173 -12.31 4.66 -6.72
CA ALA A 173 -13.35 5.69 -6.76
C ALA A 173 -13.93 5.89 -5.35
N TYR A 174 -14.61 7.01 -5.12
CA TYR A 174 -15.34 7.23 -3.88
C TYR A 174 -16.35 6.10 -3.61
N ASP A 175 -16.14 5.39 -2.52
CA ASP A 175 -16.97 4.25 -2.16
C ASP A 175 -17.15 4.13 -0.64
N GLU A 176 -18.35 4.44 -0.14
CA GLU A 176 -18.67 4.36 1.27
C GLU A 176 -18.73 2.93 1.83
N ARG A 177 -18.77 1.91 0.96
CA ARG A 177 -18.76 0.50 1.38
C ARG A 177 -17.48 0.10 2.08
N ILE A 178 -16.38 0.87 1.92
CA ILE A 178 -15.13 0.62 2.67
C ILE A 178 -15.19 1.09 4.12
N ILE A 179 -16.13 2.00 4.47
CA ILE A 179 -16.22 2.58 5.82
C ILE A 179 -16.24 1.53 6.94
N PRO A 180 -17.02 0.45 6.87
CA PRO A 180 -17.03 -0.57 7.92
C PRO A 180 -15.66 -1.23 8.14
N PHE A 181 -14.86 -1.40 7.07
CA PHE A 181 -13.56 -2.05 7.15
C PHE A 181 -12.50 -1.15 7.83
N VAL A 182 -12.51 0.15 7.50
CA VAL A 182 -11.50 1.11 7.99
C VAL A 182 -11.95 1.91 9.22
N SER A 183 -13.12 1.59 9.78
CA SER A 183 -13.68 2.32 10.91
C SER A 183 -12.73 2.33 12.11
N GLY A 184 -12.44 3.55 12.62
CA GLY A 184 -11.65 3.78 13.82
C GLY A 184 -10.18 3.41 13.72
N VAL A 185 -9.60 3.17 12.51
CA VAL A 185 -8.16 2.92 12.38
C VAL A 185 -7.34 4.15 12.79
N ASP A 186 -6.13 3.91 13.30
CA ASP A 186 -5.24 4.97 13.79
C ASP A 186 -4.66 5.79 12.64
N LEU A 187 -4.32 5.14 11.52
CA LEU A 187 -3.82 5.77 10.32
C LEU A 187 -4.53 5.17 9.10
N LEU A 188 -5.21 5.99 8.31
CA LEU A 188 -5.74 5.63 7.01
C LEU A 188 -4.87 6.27 5.93
N TYR A 189 -4.25 5.47 5.07
CA TYR A 189 -3.78 5.93 3.77
C TYR A 189 -4.93 5.83 2.76
N HIS A 190 -5.20 6.91 2.05
CA HIS A 190 -6.19 6.95 0.98
C HIS A 190 -5.63 7.70 -0.22
N GLU A 191 -5.83 7.14 -1.42
CA GLU A 191 -5.45 7.81 -2.64
C GLU A 191 -6.17 9.14 -2.79
N THR A 192 -5.52 10.09 -3.43
CA THR A 192 -6.03 11.43 -3.78
C THR A 192 -5.41 11.88 -5.09
N THR A 193 -5.66 11.08 -6.13
CA THR A 193 -5.09 11.34 -7.46
C THR A 193 -5.47 12.71 -7.99
N PHE A 194 -6.60 13.26 -7.52
CA PHE A 194 -7.13 14.54 -8.00
C PHE A 194 -7.57 15.47 -6.87
N MET A 195 -7.56 16.79 -7.15
CA MET A 195 -8.30 17.78 -6.38
C MET A 195 -9.78 17.78 -6.78
N LYS A 196 -10.63 18.40 -5.94
CA LYS A 196 -12.08 18.50 -6.16
C LYS A 196 -12.48 19.11 -7.51
N ASP A 197 -11.70 20.08 -8.01
CA ASP A 197 -11.95 20.72 -9.33
C ASP A 197 -11.87 19.73 -10.50
N LYS A 198 -11.26 18.57 -10.29
CA LYS A 198 -11.13 17.47 -11.25
C LYS A 198 -12.02 16.27 -10.92
N ALA A 199 -13.09 16.43 -10.14
CA ALA A 199 -13.96 15.34 -9.72
C ALA A 199 -14.53 14.52 -10.89
N ALA A 200 -14.88 15.15 -12.01
CA ALA A 200 -15.33 14.45 -13.21
C ALA A 200 -14.23 13.51 -13.78
N ALA A 201 -12.98 13.97 -13.81
CA ALA A 201 -11.85 13.15 -14.26
C ALA A 201 -11.51 12.04 -13.25
N ALA A 202 -11.69 12.29 -11.96
CA ALA A 202 -11.54 11.28 -10.92
C ALA A 202 -12.57 10.16 -11.11
N ALA A 203 -13.83 10.49 -11.26
CA ALA A 203 -14.91 9.53 -11.50
C ALA A 203 -14.72 8.71 -12.79
N ASP A 204 -14.35 9.37 -13.90
CA ASP A 204 -14.08 8.71 -15.19
C ASP A 204 -12.95 7.67 -15.09
N LYS A 205 -11.92 7.97 -14.31
CA LYS A 205 -10.74 7.10 -14.11
C LYS A 205 -10.85 6.19 -12.89
N MET A 206 -11.98 6.21 -12.19
CA MET A 206 -12.22 5.45 -10.97
C MET A 206 -11.16 5.71 -9.88
N HIS A 207 -10.83 6.98 -9.68
CA HIS A 207 -9.99 7.49 -8.61
C HIS A 207 -10.76 8.44 -7.69
N SER A 208 -10.15 8.81 -6.58
CA SER A 208 -10.72 9.73 -5.60
C SER A 208 -10.12 11.12 -5.67
N THR A 209 -10.91 12.09 -5.22
CA THR A 209 -10.45 13.44 -4.93
C THR A 209 -10.03 13.58 -3.45
N THR A 210 -9.27 14.63 -3.15
CA THR A 210 -8.89 15.00 -1.77
C THR A 210 -10.09 15.12 -0.84
N ILE A 211 -11.20 15.71 -1.30
CA ILE A 211 -12.44 15.85 -0.51
C ILE A 211 -13.13 14.51 -0.28
N GLU A 212 -13.11 13.62 -1.25
CA GLU A 212 -13.68 12.28 -1.11
C GLU A 212 -12.89 11.43 -0.11
N ALA A 213 -11.55 11.45 -0.18
CA ALA A 213 -10.68 10.80 0.78
C ALA A 213 -10.91 11.35 2.21
N ALA A 214 -10.98 12.67 2.37
CA ALA A 214 -11.26 13.32 3.64
C ALA A 214 -12.68 13.00 4.17
N THR A 215 -13.66 12.83 3.27
CA THR A 215 -15.02 12.40 3.62
C THR A 215 -15.02 10.98 4.18
N ILE A 216 -14.34 10.04 3.53
CA ILE A 216 -14.17 8.67 4.02
C ILE A 216 -13.50 8.69 5.39
N ALA A 217 -12.40 9.41 5.57
CA ALA A 217 -11.70 9.53 6.84
C ALA A 217 -12.62 10.02 7.97
N LYS A 218 -13.39 11.08 7.71
CA LYS A 218 -14.33 11.66 8.67
C LYS A 218 -15.46 10.70 9.03
N LYS A 219 -16.10 10.09 8.04
CA LYS A 219 -17.19 9.12 8.25
C LYS A 219 -16.73 7.87 8.98
N SER A 220 -15.53 7.41 8.67
CA SER A 220 -14.90 6.23 9.31
C SER A 220 -14.33 6.54 10.69
N LYS A 221 -14.32 7.80 11.13
CA LYS A 221 -13.77 8.23 12.43
C LYS A 221 -12.32 7.76 12.65
N VAL A 222 -11.50 7.78 11.60
CA VAL A 222 -10.07 7.46 11.71
C VAL A 222 -9.36 8.55 12.52
N LYS A 223 -8.18 8.26 13.09
CA LYS A 223 -7.44 9.25 13.87
C LYS A 223 -6.61 10.18 12.99
N LYS A 224 -5.97 9.63 11.94
CA LYS A 224 -5.14 10.37 10.99
C LYS A 224 -5.44 9.91 9.57
N LEU A 225 -5.39 10.84 8.63
CA LEU A 225 -5.45 10.58 7.19
C LEU A 225 -4.10 10.88 6.57
N LEU A 226 -3.56 9.94 5.82
CA LEU A 226 -2.38 10.10 4.98
C LEU A 226 -2.85 10.08 3.53
N ILE A 227 -2.72 11.19 2.83
CA ILE A 227 -3.10 11.29 1.42
C ILE A 227 -1.89 11.04 0.52
N GLY A 228 -2.10 10.36 -0.61
CA GLY A 228 -1.04 10.00 -1.55
C GLY A 228 -1.60 9.58 -2.90
N HIS A 229 -0.77 8.91 -3.72
CA HIS A 229 -1.09 8.53 -5.09
C HIS A 229 -1.41 9.76 -5.94
N PHE A 230 -0.54 10.78 -5.85
CA PHE A 230 -0.76 12.06 -6.50
C PHE A 230 -0.53 11.99 -8.00
N SER A 231 -1.42 12.58 -8.80
CA SER A 231 -1.19 12.73 -10.22
C SER A 231 0.10 13.55 -10.49
N ALA A 232 0.90 13.10 -11.47
CA ALA A 232 2.12 13.81 -11.89
C ALA A 232 1.90 15.26 -12.35
N ARG A 233 0.64 15.69 -12.58
CA ARG A 233 0.27 17.08 -12.91
C ARG A 233 0.48 18.06 -11.76
N TYR A 234 0.55 17.58 -10.52
CA TYR A 234 0.72 18.40 -9.33
C TYR A 234 2.19 18.40 -8.91
N ASP A 235 2.90 19.48 -9.21
CA ASP A 235 4.28 19.68 -8.74
C ASP A 235 4.29 20.08 -7.27
N ASP A 236 3.38 21.00 -6.88
CA ASP A 236 3.14 21.38 -5.50
C ASP A 236 1.96 20.59 -4.92
N LEU A 237 2.20 19.89 -3.82
CA LEU A 237 1.20 19.07 -3.11
C LEU A 237 0.49 19.83 -1.99
N PHE A 238 0.98 21.03 -1.64
CA PHE A 238 0.38 21.80 -0.55
C PHE A 238 -1.10 22.15 -0.77
N PRO A 239 -1.54 22.52 -2.00
CA PRO A 239 -2.96 22.75 -2.27
C PRO A 239 -3.85 21.52 -2.01
N LEU A 240 -3.36 20.29 -2.31
CA LEU A 240 -4.11 19.06 -2.05
C LEU A 240 -4.28 18.84 -0.54
N LEU A 241 -3.21 19.08 0.23
CA LEU A 241 -3.23 18.97 1.69
C LEU A 241 -4.24 19.94 2.30
N GLU A 242 -4.16 21.23 1.92
CA GLU A 242 -5.04 22.26 2.46
C GLU A 242 -6.51 21.99 2.10
N GLU A 243 -6.78 21.53 0.87
CA GLU A 243 -8.14 21.16 0.47
C GLU A 243 -8.68 20.00 1.33
N ALA A 244 -7.91 18.94 1.54
CA ALA A 244 -8.31 17.83 2.38
C ALA A 244 -8.53 18.23 3.84
N LYS A 245 -7.66 19.10 4.39
CA LYS A 245 -7.75 19.62 5.77
C LYS A 245 -9.00 20.48 6.02
N THR A 246 -9.61 21.05 5.00
CA THR A 246 -10.89 21.77 5.16
C THR A 246 -11.98 20.86 5.75
N LEU A 247 -11.90 19.55 5.51
CA LEU A 247 -12.88 18.57 5.95
C LEU A 247 -12.36 17.65 7.06
N PHE A 248 -11.07 17.30 7.03
CA PHE A 248 -10.40 16.44 8.01
C PHE A 248 -9.04 17.03 8.40
N PRO A 249 -8.95 17.81 9.52
CA PRO A 249 -7.74 18.54 9.91
C PRO A 249 -6.51 17.67 10.13
N GLU A 250 -6.67 16.45 10.68
CA GLU A 250 -5.59 15.48 10.93
C GLU A 250 -5.14 14.77 9.65
N THR A 251 -4.90 15.53 8.57
CA THR A 251 -4.42 15.06 7.26
C THR A 251 -2.95 15.40 7.06
N PHE A 252 -2.22 14.45 6.48
CA PHE A 252 -0.79 14.52 6.19
C PHE A 252 -0.51 14.09 4.75
N LEU A 253 0.60 14.58 4.15
CA LEU A 253 1.08 14.14 2.84
C LEU A 253 1.92 12.87 2.95
N ALA A 254 1.69 11.93 2.04
CA ALA A 254 2.63 10.85 1.78
C ALA A 254 3.75 11.39 0.88
N GLU A 255 4.96 11.47 1.41
CA GLU A 255 6.14 11.88 0.67
C GLU A 255 7.18 10.75 0.67
N ASP A 256 7.88 10.58 -0.46
CA ASP A 256 8.88 9.52 -0.61
C ASP A 256 9.98 9.63 0.47
N GLY A 257 10.13 8.60 1.27
CA GLY A 257 11.13 8.49 2.33
C GLY A 257 10.65 8.86 3.73
N ILE A 258 9.48 9.46 3.89
CA ILE A 258 8.96 9.71 5.23
C ILE A 258 8.57 8.40 5.92
N THR A 259 8.78 8.36 7.23
CA THR A 259 8.32 7.27 8.08
C THR A 259 7.36 7.80 9.14
N ILE A 260 6.14 7.30 9.12
CA ILE A 260 5.06 7.73 10.02
C ILE A 260 4.85 6.66 11.08
N GLN A 261 4.78 7.08 12.35
CA GLN A 261 4.40 6.19 13.45
C GLN A 261 2.88 6.11 13.53
N VAL A 262 2.40 4.87 13.60
CA VAL A 262 0.97 4.55 13.78
C VAL A 262 0.57 4.60 15.24
#